data_9cf8dc5486773056733c0a55fbb6b5fa
#
_entry.id   9cf8dc5486773056733c0a55fbb6b5fa
#
_cell.length_a   1.000
_cell.length_b   1.000
_cell.length_c   1.000
_cell.angle_alpha   90.00
_cell.angle_beta   90.00
_cell.angle_gamma   90.00
#
_symmetry.space_group_name_H-M   'P 1'
#
loop_
_entity.id
_entity.type
_entity.pdbx_description
1 polymer ?
#
loop_
_entity_poly.entity_id
_entity_poly.type
_entity_poly.pdbx_seq_one_letter_code
_entity_poly.pdbx_strand_id
1 'polypeptide(L)'
;VKKIIFILFVLSLLIPSLIAQTSTENSTSPETGNVPATTETAPSDEEQIVSTVKKLIGFIRYKKNDKAIALIHVKQFSNQLLKSSGKIGESDRKEFEEAISEFIIHRSFPIAHKYFDKIDINYEKPILKGDNATLASSIIWNGSERITFSWILMKIEGSWYVTDFLNEGKYASETNRVKSIDPSIKKNGVKQTIALIKKEAKN
;
A
#
# COMPACT_ATOMS: atom_id res chain seq x y z
N VAL A 1 -16.56 21.70 -12.80
CA VAL A 1 -15.55 21.38 -11.77
C VAL A 1 -15.28 19.90 -11.87
N LYS A 2 -14.20 19.49 -12.59
CA LYS A 2 -13.80 18.08 -12.70
C LYS A 2 -13.33 17.64 -11.32
N LYS A 3 -14.07 16.70 -10.71
CA LYS A 3 -13.67 16.02 -9.47
C LYS A 3 -12.30 15.39 -9.71
N ILE A 4 -11.27 15.87 -9.02
CA ILE A 4 -9.98 15.20 -8.94
C ILE A 4 -10.24 13.99 -8.05
N ILE A 5 -10.50 12.84 -8.67
CA ILE A 5 -10.71 11.59 -7.96
C ILE A 5 -9.31 11.08 -7.59
N PHE A 6 -8.88 11.45 -6.40
CA PHE A 6 -7.69 10.89 -5.76
C PHE A 6 -8.02 9.50 -5.25
N ILE A 7 -7.65 8.52 -6.01
CA ILE A 7 -7.74 7.12 -5.59
C ILE A 7 -6.35 6.69 -5.18
N LEU A 8 -5.98 7.08 -3.98
CA LEU A 8 -4.82 6.53 -3.30
C LEU A 8 -5.22 5.20 -2.70
N PHE A 9 -4.63 4.13 -3.17
CA PHE A 9 -4.58 2.79 -2.58
C PHE A 9 -5.64 1.75 -2.95
N VAL A 10 -6.83 2.05 -3.44
CA VAL A 10 -7.88 1.01 -3.53
C VAL A 10 -8.66 0.94 -4.84
N LEU A 11 -8.54 1.89 -5.77
CA LEU A 11 -9.49 1.97 -6.89
C LEU A 11 -8.98 1.50 -8.27
N SER A 12 -7.99 0.65 -8.36
CA SER A 12 -7.79 -0.13 -9.59
C SER A 12 -8.52 -1.48 -9.59
N LEU A 13 -9.45 -1.70 -8.65
CA LEU A 13 -10.14 -2.98 -8.47
C LEU A 13 -11.47 -3.11 -9.23
N LEU A 14 -11.82 -2.20 -10.12
CA LEU A 14 -13.10 -2.27 -10.85
C LEU A 14 -12.89 -2.20 -12.36
N ILE A 15 -12.35 -3.26 -12.98
CA ILE A 15 -12.66 -3.66 -14.36
C ILE A 15 -12.54 -5.17 -14.43
N PRO A 16 -13.60 -5.92 -14.73
CA PRO A 16 -13.51 -7.36 -14.95
C PRO A 16 -12.87 -7.63 -16.31
N SER A 17 -11.66 -8.15 -16.33
CA SER A 17 -11.13 -8.81 -17.53
C SER A 17 -11.25 -10.31 -17.35
N LEU A 18 -12.20 -10.85 -18.06
CA LEU A 18 -12.47 -12.26 -18.27
C LEU A 18 -11.30 -12.89 -19.02
N ILE A 19 -10.46 -13.68 -18.36
CA ILE A 19 -9.66 -14.73 -19.00
C ILE A 19 -9.66 -15.95 -18.09
N ALA A 20 -10.32 -16.97 -18.58
CA ALA A 20 -10.29 -18.32 -18.03
C ALA A 20 -8.98 -19.00 -18.40
N GLN A 21 -8.34 -19.71 -17.46
CA GLN A 21 -7.57 -20.92 -17.76
C GLN A 21 -7.36 -21.78 -16.50
N THR A 22 -7.99 -22.84 -16.56
CA THR A 22 -7.76 -24.30 -16.31
C THR A 22 -6.71 -24.74 -15.29
N SER A 23 -7.22 -25.59 -14.42
CA SER A 23 -6.71 -26.50 -13.41
C SER A 23 -5.39 -27.24 -13.72
N THR A 24 -4.60 -27.52 -12.68
CA THR A 24 -4.18 -28.90 -12.38
C THR A 24 -3.84 -29.05 -10.90
N GLU A 25 -4.50 -30.01 -10.25
CA GLU A 25 -4.24 -30.50 -8.90
C GLU A 25 -2.90 -31.23 -8.82
N ASN A 26 -2.21 -31.14 -7.69
CA ASN A 26 -1.64 -32.33 -7.08
C ASN A 26 -1.44 -32.14 -5.56
N SER A 27 -2.06 -33.06 -4.83
CA SER A 27 -1.98 -33.24 -3.39
C SER A 27 -0.71 -34.01 -3.01
N THR A 28 -0.10 -33.68 -1.88
CA THR A 28 0.46 -34.70 -0.95
C THR A 28 0.74 -34.05 0.42
N SER A 29 0.13 -34.57 1.45
CA SER A 29 0.41 -34.44 2.89
C SER A 29 1.09 -35.74 3.35
N PRO A 30 1.48 -35.93 4.63
CA PRO A 30 2.14 -35.07 5.64
C PRO A 30 3.44 -35.72 6.17
N GLU A 31 4.26 -34.97 6.91
CA GLU A 31 5.18 -35.64 7.85
C GLU A 31 5.38 -34.79 9.14
N THR A 32 5.11 -35.47 10.22
CA THR A 32 5.25 -35.09 11.62
C THR A 32 6.72 -35.14 12.01
N GLY A 33 7.24 -34.14 12.71
CA GLY A 33 8.60 -34.25 13.23
C GLY A 33 9.05 -33.10 14.11
N ASN A 34 8.99 -33.31 15.42
CA ASN A 34 9.85 -32.77 16.47
C ASN A 34 10.02 -31.26 16.66
N VAL A 35 9.51 -30.80 17.80
CA VAL A 35 9.81 -29.51 18.43
C VAL A 35 11.15 -29.60 19.14
N PRO A 36 12.16 -28.81 18.76
CA PRO A 36 13.28 -28.45 19.62
C PRO A 36 13.03 -27.10 20.27
N ALA A 37 13.51 -26.96 21.48
CA ALA A 37 13.42 -25.81 22.35
C ALA A 37 13.70 -24.49 21.62
N THR A 38 12.78 -23.53 21.77
CA THR A 38 12.80 -22.19 21.21
C THR A 38 13.88 -21.35 21.89
N THR A 39 15.04 -21.24 21.28
CA THR A 39 15.88 -20.05 21.46
C THR A 39 15.13 -18.94 20.72
N GLU A 40 14.71 -17.86 21.39
CA GLU A 40 14.12 -16.68 20.76
C GLU A 40 15.16 -16.04 19.84
N THR A 41 15.23 -16.54 18.63
CA THR A 41 15.98 -15.90 17.54
C THR A 41 15.15 -14.69 17.08
N ALA A 42 15.78 -13.53 16.95
CA ALA A 42 15.11 -12.34 16.42
C ALA A 42 14.38 -12.70 15.09
N PRO A 43 13.14 -12.21 14.88
CA PRO A 43 12.35 -12.59 13.72
C PRO A 43 13.09 -12.25 12.42
N SER A 44 13.06 -13.18 11.47
CA SER A 44 13.66 -13.00 10.14
C SER A 44 13.04 -11.80 9.41
N ASP A 45 13.72 -11.26 8.41
CA ASP A 45 13.18 -10.17 7.57
C ASP A 45 11.87 -10.59 6.90
N GLU A 46 11.74 -11.85 6.46
CA GLU A 46 10.50 -12.38 5.88
C GLU A 46 9.34 -12.31 6.87
N GLU A 47 9.55 -12.71 8.11
CA GLU A 47 8.54 -12.65 9.17
C GLU A 47 8.18 -11.21 9.53
N GLN A 48 9.17 -10.33 9.60
CA GLN A 48 8.96 -8.90 9.88
C GLN A 48 8.12 -8.23 8.78
N ILE A 49 8.39 -8.52 7.50
CA ILE A 49 7.65 -8.00 6.35
C ILE A 49 6.17 -8.40 6.44
N VAL A 50 5.90 -9.69 6.60
CA VAL A 50 4.53 -10.21 6.73
C VAL A 50 3.84 -9.62 7.96
N SER A 51 4.54 -9.55 9.09
CA SER A 51 4.04 -8.95 10.33
C SER A 51 3.69 -7.49 10.17
N THR A 52 4.53 -6.70 9.48
CA THR A 52 4.28 -5.28 9.21
C THR A 52 2.98 -5.08 8.43
N VAL A 53 2.77 -5.84 7.36
CA VAL A 53 1.55 -5.74 6.56
C VAL A 53 0.32 -6.24 7.34
N LYS A 54 0.44 -7.35 8.07
CA LYS A 54 -0.65 -7.84 8.95
C LYS A 54 -1.05 -6.81 10.01
N LYS A 55 -0.06 -6.16 10.64
CA LYS A 55 -0.30 -5.08 11.62
C LYS A 55 -0.98 -3.88 10.96
N LEU A 56 -0.50 -3.44 9.77
CA LEU A 56 -1.11 -2.34 9.04
C LEU A 56 -2.60 -2.61 8.77
N ILE A 57 -2.92 -3.78 8.20
CA ILE A 57 -4.31 -4.17 7.94
C ILE A 57 -5.12 -4.27 9.24
N GLY A 58 -4.56 -4.85 10.29
CA GLY A 58 -5.20 -4.91 11.60
C GLY A 58 -5.51 -3.52 12.16
N PHE A 59 -4.58 -2.57 12.07
CA PHE A 59 -4.81 -1.21 12.52
C PHE A 59 -5.88 -0.49 11.68
N ILE A 60 -5.93 -0.71 10.37
CA ILE A 60 -6.99 -0.18 9.50
C ILE A 60 -8.35 -0.77 9.89
N ARG A 61 -8.45 -2.08 10.10
CA ARG A 61 -9.68 -2.78 10.55
C ARG A 61 -10.21 -2.23 11.86
N TYR A 62 -9.33 -1.97 12.81
CA TYR A 62 -9.71 -1.44 14.12
C TYR A 62 -9.71 0.10 14.20
N LYS A 63 -9.58 0.79 13.06
CA LYS A 63 -9.57 2.27 12.94
C LYS A 63 -8.52 2.94 13.82
N LYS A 64 -7.38 2.27 14.03
CA LYS A 64 -6.21 2.79 14.77
C LYS A 64 -5.30 3.54 13.79
N ASN A 65 -5.81 4.64 13.24
CA ASN A 65 -5.19 5.34 12.11
C ASN A 65 -3.75 5.81 12.39
N ASP A 66 -3.46 6.31 13.58
CA ASP A 66 -2.11 6.77 13.96
C ASP A 66 -1.10 5.61 13.95
N LYS A 67 -1.54 4.40 14.37
CA LYS A 67 -0.70 3.21 14.33
C LYS A 67 -0.56 2.66 12.92
N ALA A 68 -1.60 2.80 12.10
CA ALA A 68 -1.58 2.38 10.71
C ALA A 68 -0.64 3.25 9.86
N ILE A 69 -0.75 4.58 9.98
CA ILE A 69 0.10 5.50 9.20
C ILE A 69 1.58 5.38 9.58
N ALA A 70 1.90 5.07 10.84
CA ALA A 70 3.26 4.83 11.31
C ALA A 70 3.96 3.63 10.65
N LEU A 71 3.22 2.72 10.01
CA LEU A 71 3.77 1.59 9.24
C LEU A 71 3.93 1.91 7.75
N ILE A 72 3.54 3.11 7.33
CA ILE A 72 3.71 3.60 5.95
C ILE A 72 4.81 4.66 5.95
N HIS A 73 5.80 4.50 5.08
CA HIS A 73 6.83 5.52 4.92
C HIS A 73 6.35 6.61 3.97
N VAL A 74 5.52 7.53 4.49
CA VAL A 74 4.83 8.58 3.72
C VAL A 74 5.81 9.44 2.93
N LYS A 75 7.00 9.75 3.49
CA LYS A 75 8.04 10.51 2.79
C LYS A 75 8.49 9.83 1.49
N GLN A 76 8.73 8.50 1.52
CA GLN A 76 9.13 7.76 0.33
C GLN A 76 8.00 7.73 -0.72
N PHE A 77 6.77 7.48 -0.28
CA PHE A 77 5.60 7.53 -1.16
C PHE A 77 5.42 8.92 -1.79
N SER A 78 5.54 10.00 -1.00
CA SER A 78 5.46 11.39 -1.48
C SER A 78 6.57 11.72 -2.49
N ASN A 79 7.79 11.23 -2.28
CA ASN A 79 8.88 11.39 -3.22
C ASN A 79 8.57 10.74 -4.58
N GLN A 80 7.91 9.58 -4.60
CA GLN A 80 7.46 8.94 -5.85
C GLN A 80 6.37 9.77 -6.54
N LEU A 81 5.43 10.34 -5.79
CA LEU A 81 4.39 11.23 -6.32
C LEU A 81 4.98 12.52 -6.93
N LEU A 82 6.09 13.03 -6.41
CA LEU A 82 6.75 14.25 -6.87
C LEU A 82 7.89 14.00 -7.87
N LYS A 83 8.12 12.77 -8.30
CA LYS A 83 9.27 12.37 -9.11
C LYS A 83 9.44 13.18 -10.40
N SER A 84 8.35 13.62 -11.02
CA SER A 84 8.36 14.40 -12.27
C SER A 84 8.25 15.91 -12.06
N SER A 85 8.11 16.38 -10.82
CA SER A 85 7.73 17.78 -10.52
C SER A 85 8.90 18.78 -10.53
N GLY A 86 10.10 18.33 -10.91
CA GLY A 86 11.29 19.17 -10.92
C GLY A 86 11.80 19.54 -9.53
N LYS A 87 12.43 20.70 -9.42
CA LYS A 87 12.99 21.17 -8.13
C LYS A 87 11.89 21.78 -7.26
N ILE A 88 11.58 21.13 -6.15
CA ILE A 88 10.63 21.62 -5.14
C ILE A 88 11.40 21.94 -3.87
N GLY A 89 11.10 23.07 -3.23
CA GLY A 89 11.71 23.51 -1.97
C GLY A 89 11.41 22.51 -0.84
N GLU A 90 12.31 22.43 0.14
CA GLU A 90 12.18 21.49 1.25
C GLU A 90 10.92 21.74 2.08
N SER A 91 10.57 23.00 2.33
CA SER A 91 9.34 23.37 3.02
C SER A 91 8.09 22.86 2.28
N ASP A 92 8.03 23.04 0.96
CA ASP A 92 6.88 22.57 0.15
C ASP A 92 6.83 21.04 0.10
N ARG A 93 7.99 20.35 0.11
CA ARG A 93 8.05 18.88 0.20
C ARG A 93 7.50 18.38 1.52
N LYS A 94 7.88 18.99 2.63
CA LYS A 94 7.38 18.64 3.96
C LYS A 94 5.87 18.87 4.05
N GLU A 95 5.40 20.00 3.57
CA GLU A 95 3.96 20.31 3.56
C GLU A 95 3.16 19.37 2.65
N PHE A 96 3.74 18.93 1.52
CA PHE A 96 3.15 17.91 0.66
C PHE A 96 3.06 16.56 1.36
N GLU A 97 4.11 16.14 2.07
CA GLU A 97 4.14 14.89 2.84
C GLU A 97 3.06 14.89 3.92
N GLU A 98 2.92 15.99 4.67
CA GLU A 98 1.87 16.17 5.66
C GLU A 98 0.47 16.07 5.02
N ALA A 99 0.26 16.74 3.89
CA ALA A 99 -1.02 16.68 3.16
C ALA A 99 -1.35 15.26 2.66
N ILE A 100 -0.35 14.51 2.19
CA ILE A 100 -0.51 13.11 1.78
C ILE A 100 -0.83 12.21 2.98
N SER A 101 -0.17 12.43 4.14
CA SER A 101 -0.46 11.71 5.37
C SER A 101 -1.92 11.92 5.80
N GLU A 102 -2.38 13.17 5.87
CA GLU A 102 -3.78 13.48 6.18
C GLU A 102 -4.75 12.84 5.18
N PHE A 103 -4.42 12.87 3.90
CA PHE A 103 -5.24 12.25 2.87
C PHE A 103 -5.34 10.73 3.04
N ILE A 104 -4.23 10.05 3.32
CA ILE A 104 -4.22 8.60 3.60
C ILE A 104 -5.11 8.28 4.80
N ILE A 105 -4.96 9.02 5.90
CA ILE A 105 -5.72 8.80 7.13
C ILE A 105 -7.22 9.01 6.90
N HIS A 106 -7.60 10.10 6.29
CA HIS A 106 -9.01 10.51 6.22
C HIS A 106 -9.76 10.00 5.00
N ARG A 107 -9.06 9.62 3.92
CA ARG A 107 -9.69 9.16 2.67
C ARG A 107 -9.35 7.71 2.33
N SER A 108 -8.07 7.34 2.39
CA SER A 108 -7.65 6.00 1.97
C SER A 108 -7.99 4.94 3.01
N PHE A 109 -7.74 5.17 4.29
CA PHE A 109 -8.04 4.18 5.33
C PHE A 109 -9.54 3.86 5.47
N PRO A 110 -10.48 4.81 5.44
CA PRO A 110 -11.91 4.48 5.44
C PRO A 110 -12.34 3.63 4.23
N ILE A 111 -11.74 3.85 3.06
CA ILE A 111 -11.99 3.03 1.88
C ILE A 111 -11.37 1.64 2.08
N ALA A 112 -10.10 1.56 2.48
CA ALA A 112 -9.42 0.30 2.76
C ALA A 112 -10.14 -0.54 3.83
N HIS A 113 -10.67 0.11 4.88
CA HIS A 113 -11.50 -0.55 5.89
C HIS A 113 -12.69 -1.29 5.26
N LYS A 114 -13.43 -0.67 4.34
CA LYS A 114 -14.58 -1.31 3.69
C LYS A 114 -14.21 -2.58 2.94
N TYR A 115 -12.99 -2.62 2.36
CA TYR A 115 -12.52 -3.79 1.62
C TYR A 115 -11.91 -4.85 2.52
N PHE A 116 -11.21 -4.47 3.58
CA PHE A 116 -10.47 -5.41 4.41
C PHE A 116 -11.22 -5.85 5.69
N ASP A 117 -12.36 -5.26 6.04
CA ASP A 117 -13.03 -5.47 7.33
C ASP A 117 -13.30 -6.95 7.65
N LYS A 118 -13.81 -7.70 6.67
CA LYS A 118 -14.24 -9.10 6.86
C LYS A 118 -13.62 -10.07 5.86
N ILE A 119 -12.51 -9.69 5.24
CA ILE A 119 -11.88 -10.50 4.19
C ILE A 119 -10.56 -11.05 4.72
N ASP A 120 -10.36 -12.35 4.56
CA ASP A 120 -9.07 -12.97 4.81
C ASP A 120 -8.11 -12.68 3.66
N ILE A 121 -6.89 -12.33 4.03
CA ILE A 121 -5.83 -12.02 3.08
C ILE A 121 -4.83 -13.15 3.11
N ASN A 122 -4.63 -13.78 1.95
CA ASN A 122 -3.53 -14.69 1.73
C ASN A 122 -2.26 -13.91 1.43
N TYR A 123 -1.16 -14.27 2.10
CA TYR A 123 0.15 -13.69 1.91
C TYR A 123 1.08 -14.76 1.35
N GLU A 124 1.74 -14.45 0.24
CA GLU A 124 2.80 -15.28 -0.33
C GLU A 124 4.11 -15.08 0.44
N LYS A 125 5.14 -15.86 0.10
CA LYS A 125 6.49 -15.63 0.61
C LYS A 125 7.03 -14.29 0.08
N PRO A 126 7.59 -13.40 0.95
CA PRO A 126 8.18 -12.15 0.49
C PRO A 126 9.37 -12.37 -0.45
N ILE A 127 9.48 -11.54 -1.47
CA ILE A 127 10.66 -11.49 -2.35
C ILE A 127 11.51 -10.32 -1.92
N LEU A 128 12.72 -10.61 -1.39
CA LEU A 128 13.66 -9.60 -0.91
C LEU A 128 14.72 -9.27 -1.98
N LYS A 129 15.06 -7.98 -2.08
CA LYS A 129 16.16 -7.46 -2.90
C LYS A 129 16.88 -6.35 -2.11
N GLY A 130 17.89 -6.74 -1.32
CA GLY A 130 18.53 -5.84 -0.35
C GLY A 130 17.51 -5.28 0.63
N ASP A 131 17.46 -3.97 0.78
CA ASP A 131 16.52 -3.26 1.66
C ASP A 131 15.11 -3.08 1.05
N ASN A 132 14.81 -3.71 -0.07
CA ASN A 132 13.50 -3.67 -0.71
C ASN A 132 12.84 -5.04 -0.67
N ALA A 133 11.53 -5.06 -0.50
CA ALA A 133 10.75 -6.28 -0.53
C ALA A 133 9.43 -6.10 -1.27
N THR A 134 8.97 -7.19 -1.87
CA THR A 134 7.63 -7.30 -2.45
C THR A 134 6.91 -8.45 -1.76
N LEU A 135 5.75 -8.17 -1.18
CA LEU A 135 4.87 -9.16 -0.59
C LEU A 135 3.61 -9.29 -1.44
N ALA A 136 3.55 -10.34 -2.24
CA ALA A 136 2.35 -10.66 -3.00
C ALA A 136 1.25 -11.16 -2.06
N SER A 137 0.01 -10.76 -2.36
CA SER A 137 -1.15 -11.07 -1.54
C SER A 137 -2.38 -11.28 -2.41
N SER A 138 -3.36 -12.00 -1.89
CA SER A 138 -4.65 -12.17 -2.58
C SER A 138 -5.81 -12.20 -1.59
N ILE A 139 -6.97 -11.81 -2.08
CA ILE A 139 -8.26 -11.95 -1.38
C ILE A 139 -9.25 -12.68 -2.28
N ILE A 140 -10.27 -13.28 -1.67
CA ILE A 140 -11.44 -13.77 -2.39
C ILE A 140 -12.57 -12.75 -2.22
N TRP A 141 -12.95 -12.13 -3.32
CA TRP A 141 -14.01 -11.13 -3.36
C TRP A 141 -15.32 -11.77 -3.80
N ASN A 142 -16.42 -11.40 -3.16
CA ASN A 142 -17.76 -11.94 -3.45
C ASN A 142 -17.84 -13.49 -3.52
N GLY A 143 -16.98 -14.17 -2.76
CA GLY A 143 -17.00 -15.63 -2.62
C GLY A 143 -16.33 -16.42 -3.77
N SER A 144 -15.95 -15.79 -4.88
CA SER A 144 -15.39 -16.53 -6.03
C SER A 144 -14.27 -15.79 -6.78
N GLU A 145 -14.25 -14.47 -6.78
CA GLU A 145 -13.26 -13.70 -7.52
C GLU A 145 -11.97 -13.55 -6.72
N ARG A 146 -10.87 -14.10 -7.24
CA ARG A 146 -9.54 -13.90 -6.66
C ARG A 146 -8.94 -12.60 -7.16
N ILE A 147 -8.70 -11.66 -6.26
CA ILE A 147 -8.01 -10.40 -6.54
C ILE A 147 -6.60 -10.49 -5.98
N THR A 148 -5.59 -10.24 -6.82
CA THR A 148 -4.17 -10.25 -6.46
C THR A 148 -3.59 -8.84 -6.46
N PHE A 149 -2.71 -8.58 -5.51
CA PHE A 149 -2.00 -7.31 -5.36
C PHE A 149 -0.70 -7.51 -4.59
N SER A 150 0.17 -6.52 -4.57
CA SER A 150 1.43 -6.62 -3.83
C SER A 150 1.70 -5.36 -3.01
N TRP A 151 2.25 -5.58 -1.84
CA TRP A 151 2.82 -4.55 -1.00
C TRP A 151 4.27 -4.35 -1.36
N ILE A 152 4.70 -3.11 -1.49
CA ILE A 152 6.09 -2.75 -1.70
C ILE A 152 6.61 -2.19 -0.38
N LEU A 153 7.66 -2.80 0.13
CA LEU A 153 8.26 -2.42 1.40
C LEU A 153 9.73 -2.04 1.22
N MET A 154 10.20 -1.23 2.14
CA MET A 154 11.61 -0.86 2.26
C MET A 154 12.03 -0.94 3.72
N LYS A 155 13.25 -1.44 3.95
CA LYS A 155 13.90 -1.43 5.26
C LYS A 155 14.58 -0.09 5.47
N ILE A 156 14.18 0.63 6.52
CA ILE A 156 14.68 1.96 6.84
C ILE A 156 15.04 1.94 8.32
N GLU A 157 16.28 2.27 8.63
CA GLU A 157 16.79 2.25 10.02
C GLU A 157 16.48 0.93 10.76
N GLY A 158 16.64 -0.19 10.03
CA GLY A 158 16.42 -1.54 10.59
C GLY A 158 14.97 -2.02 10.67
N SER A 159 13.98 -1.21 10.29
CA SER A 159 12.56 -1.54 10.32
C SER A 159 11.95 -1.55 8.94
N TRP A 160 10.98 -2.44 8.70
CA TRP A 160 10.26 -2.55 7.44
C TRP A 160 9.03 -1.65 7.40
N TYR A 161 8.91 -0.82 6.36
CA TYR A 161 7.77 0.08 6.12
C TYR A 161 7.15 -0.18 4.75
N VAL A 162 5.84 -0.04 4.65
CA VAL A 162 5.16 -0.01 3.36
C VAL A 162 5.46 1.33 2.68
N THR A 163 5.95 1.27 1.44
CA THR A 163 6.32 2.45 0.64
C THR A 163 5.46 2.63 -0.59
N ASP A 164 4.80 1.57 -1.07
CA ASP A 164 3.89 1.63 -2.20
C ASP A 164 2.99 0.39 -2.25
N PHE A 165 2.11 0.36 -3.22
CA PHE A 165 1.19 -0.73 -3.49
C PHE A 165 1.16 -1.00 -5.01
N LEU A 166 1.23 -2.28 -5.39
CA LEU A 166 1.21 -2.71 -6.78
C LEU A 166 -0.10 -3.44 -7.06
N ASN A 167 -0.86 -3.00 -8.03
CA ASN A 167 -2.06 -3.67 -8.51
C ASN A 167 -2.08 -3.68 -10.04
N GLU A 168 -2.42 -4.82 -10.64
CA GLU A 168 -2.43 -5.00 -12.09
C GLU A 168 -1.13 -4.53 -12.78
N GLY A 169 0.02 -4.78 -12.14
CA GLY A 169 1.33 -4.37 -12.65
C GLY A 169 1.63 -2.86 -12.56
N LYS A 170 0.78 -2.06 -11.91
CA LYS A 170 0.95 -0.60 -11.79
C LYS A 170 1.13 -0.19 -10.34
N TYR A 171 2.13 0.62 -10.07
CA TYR A 171 2.34 1.23 -8.77
C TYR A 171 1.28 2.29 -8.48
N ALA A 172 0.77 2.30 -7.24
CA ALA A 172 -0.21 3.30 -6.81
C ALA A 172 0.38 4.71 -6.89
N SER A 173 1.63 4.90 -6.46
CA SER A 173 2.33 6.18 -6.58
C SER A 173 2.41 6.67 -8.03
N GLU A 174 2.80 5.82 -8.98
CA GLU A 174 2.89 6.18 -10.39
C GLU A 174 1.53 6.52 -10.99
N THR A 175 0.52 5.69 -10.71
CA THR A 175 -0.83 5.92 -11.19
C THR A 175 -1.38 7.27 -10.70
N ASN A 176 -1.20 7.57 -9.41
CA ASN A 176 -1.67 8.82 -8.83
C ASN A 176 -0.84 10.02 -9.32
N ARG A 177 0.48 9.86 -9.46
CA ARG A 177 1.34 10.89 -10.03
C ARG A 177 0.84 11.31 -11.42
N VAL A 178 0.71 10.34 -12.33
CA VAL A 178 0.36 10.61 -13.75
C VAL A 178 -1.07 11.13 -13.88
N LYS A 179 -2.02 10.57 -13.13
CA LYS A 179 -3.45 10.93 -13.28
C LYS A 179 -3.84 12.18 -12.52
N SER A 180 -3.13 12.55 -11.47
CA SER A 180 -3.59 13.57 -10.53
C SER A 180 -2.53 14.61 -10.17
N ILE A 181 -1.35 14.18 -9.68
CA ILE A 181 -0.35 15.10 -9.14
C ILE A 181 0.31 15.93 -10.25
N ASP A 182 0.88 15.28 -11.27
CA ASP A 182 1.54 15.98 -12.38
C ASP A 182 0.59 16.98 -13.09
N PRO A 183 -0.66 16.59 -13.46
CA PRO A 183 -1.61 17.53 -14.04
C PRO A 183 -1.98 18.69 -13.11
N SER A 184 -2.12 18.42 -11.80
CA SER A 184 -2.45 19.45 -10.82
C SER A 184 -1.30 20.43 -10.65
N ILE A 185 -0.07 19.95 -10.49
CA ILE A 185 1.12 20.81 -10.36
C ILE A 185 1.34 21.62 -11.62
N LYS A 186 1.19 21.02 -12.81
CA LYS A 186 1.30 21.73 -14.08
C LYS A 186 0.29 22.86 -14.22
N LYS A 187 -0.94 22.65 -13.74
CA LYS A 187 -2.03 23.61 -13.86
C LYS A 187 -2.00 24.69 -12.78
N ASN A 188 -1.70 24.32 -11.55
CA ASN A 188 -1.96 25.16 -10.38
C ASN A 188 -0.68 25.51 -9.60
N GLY A 189 0.45 24.84 -9.90
CA GLY A 189 1.67 24.91 -9.10
C GLY A 189 1.60 24.02 -7.84
N VAL A 190 2.76 23.87 -7.18
CA VAL A 190 2.92 22.95 -6.02
C VAL A 190 2.06 23.38 -4.83
N LYS A 191 2.12 24.64 -4.42
CA LYS A 191 1.39 25.13 -3.24
C LYS A 191 -0.12 24.97 -3.35
N GLN A 192 -0.68 25.29 -4.51
CA GLN A 192 -2.10 25.13 -4.74
C GLN A 192 -2.50 23.65 -4.83
N THR A 193 -1.63 22.80 -5.36
CA THR A 193 -1.85 21.35 -5.35
C THR A 193 -1.90 20.80 -3.92
N ILE A 194 -0.99 21.22 -3.04
CA ILE A 194 -1.01 20.88 -1.60
C ILE A 194 -2.34 21.32 -0.96
N ALA A 195 -2.76 22.56 -1.20
CA ALA A 195 -4.02 23.07 -0.66
C ALA A 195 -5.24 22.26 -1.13
N LEU A 196 -5.24 21.82 -2.40
CA LEU A 196 -6.29 20.94 -2.94
C LEU A 196 -6.29 19.55 -2.26
N ILE A 197 -5.12 18.96 -2.02
CA ILE A 197 -5.00 17.67 -1.32
C ILE A 197 -5.54 17.81 0.11
N LYS A 198 -5.13 18.84 0.87
CA LYS A 198 -5.63 19.12 2.22
C LYS A 198 -7.13 19.32 2.25
N LYS A 199 -7.68 20.02 1.24
CA LYS A 199 -9.14 20.20 1.12
C LYS A 199 -9.87 18.88 0.89
N GLU A 200 -9.36 18.04 0.00
CA GLU A 200 -9.95 16.72 -0.28
C GLU A 200 -9.83 15.77 0.92
N ALA A 201 -8.79 15.88 1.73
CA ALA A 201 -8.65 15.09 2.95
C ALA A 201 -9.76 15.38 3.97
N LYS A 202 -10.33 16.60 3.97
CA LYS A 202 -11.36 17.03 4.94
C LYS A 202 -12.81 16.78 4.48
N ASN A 203 -13.01 16.45 3.21
CA ASN A 203 -14.35 16.18 2.63
C ASN A 203 -14.75 14.70 2.78
#